data_2c1891c293ffcc5a5be30ed7089fb83c
#
_entry.id   2c1891c293ffcc5a5be30ed7089fb83c
#
_cell.length_a   1.000
_cell.length_b   1.000
_cell.length_c   1.000
_cell.angle_alpha   90.00
_cell.angle_beta   90.00
_cell.angle_gamma   90.00
#
_symmetry.space_group_name_H-M   'P 1'
#
loop_
_entity.id
_entity.type
_entity.pdbx_description
1 polymer ?
#
loop_
_entity_poly.entity_id
_entity_poly.type
_entity_poly.pdbx_seq_one_letter_code
_entity_poly.pdbx_strand_id
1 'polypeptide(L)'
;MLFPIFAAYCFKMDKKRPQILITNDDGYAAKGLRKLVTLMRTLGDVVLVSTDEVMSAKSHSCSIRERIYVRLVHEEEGFKEYRCNGTPVDCVKLGYQKLMTQYPDLVVSGINHGMNAATTVVYSGTIGAVIEACMNGLNAIGYSLFSLDPDADFDHLDTAILEIAKKVLIEGLPKGICLNVNFPKRCEEPMKGIKVCRQAACRWVEYFKEQYDEKGEQYYNLDGTFESDDIVPDTDLWALQNNYASLVPTCFDWTAHSQIELMKEFENITIDARLRDTRRETMDSPVSRSPVSPVK
;
A
#
# COMPACT_ATOMS: atom_id res chain seq x y z
N MET A 1 -31.19 34.28 -23.54
CA MET A 1 -30.26 35.43 -23.58
C MET A 1 -29.41 35.33 -22.36
N LEU A 2 -28.30 34.95 -22.50
CA LEU A 2 -26.93 35.30 -22.59
C LEU A 2 -26.08 34.45 -21.66
N PHE A 3 -25.24 33.65 -22.25
CA PHE A 3 -23.91 33.24 -21.82
C PHE A 3 -22.99 34.47 -21.69
N PRO A 4 -21.77 34.38 -21.29
CA PRO A 4 -20.94 33.40 -20.61
C PRO A 4 -20.04 34.05 -19.58
N ILE A 5 -19.35 33.31 -18.76
CA ILE A 5 -18.01 33.76 -18.35
C ILE A 5 -17.12 32.50 -18.24
N PHE A 6 -16.45 32.16 -19.33
CA PHE A 6 -15.15 31.55 -19.29
C PHE A 6 -14.19 32.60 -18.70
N ALA A 7 -14.06 32.64 -17.40
CA ALA A 7 -12.96 33.35 -16.79
C ALA A 7 -11.71 32.50 -17.01
N ALA A 8 -10.92 32.89 -18.00
CA ALA A 8 -9.54 32.47 -18.11
C ALA A 8 -8.84 32.79 -16.77
N TYR A 9 -8.64 31.76 -15.94
CA TYR A 9 -7.76 31.86 -14.79
C TYR A 9 -6.34 32.01 -15.33
N CYS A 10 -5.92 33.24 -15.49
CA CYS A 10 -4.54 33.61 -15.67
C CYS A 10 -3.79 33.24 -14.39
N PHE A 11 -3.16 32.06 -14.38
CA PHE A 11 -2.33 31.59 -13.28
C PHE A 11 -1.16 32.56 -13.13
N LYS A 12 -1.18 33.41 -12.10
CA LYS A 12 -0.01 34.14 -11.65
C LYS A 12 1.09 33.12 -11.32
N MET A 13 2.19 33.23 -12.04
CA MET A 13 3.43 32.48 -11.86
C MET A 13 4.11 32.90 -10.55
N ASP A 14 3.70 32.28 -9.44
CA ASP A 14 4.44 32.21 -8.17
C ASP A 14 4.01 30.99 -7.35
N LYS A 15 3.47 29.96 -7.99
CA LYS A 15 3.18 28.71 -7.30
C LYS A 15 4.46 27.86 -7.29
N LYS A 16 5.05 27.76 -6.10
CA LYS A 16 6.05 26.76 -5.78
C LYS A 16 5.61 25.40 -6.34
N ARG A 17 6.53 24.68 -7.00
CA ARG A 17 6.24 23.34 -7.56
C ARG A 17 5.74 22.42 -6.45
N PRO A 18 4.73 21.56 -6.70
CA PRO A 18 4.27 20.58 -5.72
C PRO A 18 5.43 19.69 -5.23
N GLN A 19 5.37 19.31 -3.97
CA GLN A 19 6.32 18.39 -3.36
C GLN A 19 5.74 16.98 -3.36
N ILE A 20 6.42 16.05 -4.01
CA ILE A 20 5.92 14.68 -4.19
C ILE A 20 6.89 13.70 -3.54
N LEU A 21 6.38 12.89 -2.61
CA LEU A 21 7.11 11.77 -2.04
C LEU A 21 6.76 10.48 -2.79
N ILE A 22 7.78 9.75 -3.25
CA ILE A 22 7.61 8.47 -3.93
C ILE A 22 8.23 7.34 -3.12
N THR A 23 7.55 6.20 -3.08
CA THR A 23 8.09 4.95 -2.53
C THR A 23 7.57 3.73 -3.32
N ASN A 24 8.03 2.53 -2.96
CA ASN A 24 7.55 1.25 -3.49
C ASN A 24 7.97 0.08 -2.59
N ASP A 25 7.54 -1.13 -2.90
CA ASP A 25 7.96 -2.39 -2.27
C ASP A 25 8.70 -3.36 -3.23
N ASP A 26 8.79 -3.04 -4.52
CA ASP A 26 9.53 -3.83 -5.52
C ASP A 26 11.04 -3.53 -5.55
N GLY A 27 11.52 -2.63 -4.67
CA GLY A 27 12.92 -2.22 -4.62
C GLY A 27 13.28 -1.11 -5.61
N TYR A 28 14.46 -0.52 -5.41
CA TYR A 28 14.91 0.69 -6.09
C TYR A 28 15.07 0.56 -7.62
N ALA A 29 15.33 -0.64 -8.13
CA ALA A 29 15.60 -0.89 -9.55
C ALA A 29 14.32 -1.24 -10.34
N ALA A 30 13.16 -1.37 -9.69
CA ALA A 30 11.92 -1.78 -10.33
C ALA A 30 11.52 -0.85 -11.48
N LYS A 31 11.20 -1.41 -12.64
CA LYS A 31 10.82 -0.64 -13.85
C LYS A 31 9.61 0.26 -13.58
N GLY A 32 8.61 -0.25 -12.85
CA GLY A 32 7.42 0.52 -12.46
C GLY A 32 7.75 1.74 -11.62
N LEU A 33 8.67 1.61 -10.63
CA LEU A 33 9.14 2.72 -9.84
C LEU A 33 9.83 3.78 -10.70
N ARG A 34 10.75 3.37 -11.57
CA ARG A 34 11.47 4.31 -12.46
C ARG A 34 10.52 5.06 -13.40
N LYS A 35 9.51 4.37 -13.89
CA LYS A 35 8.44 4.98 -14.68
C LYS A 35 7.65 6.01 -13.86
N LEU A 36 7.24 5.65 -12.65
CA LEU A 36 6.51 6.56 -11.75
C LEU A 36 7.32 7.82 -11.43
N VAL A 37 8.61 7.68 -11.13
CA VAL A 37 9.52 8.81 -10.90
C VAL A 37 9.54 9.75 -12.12
N THR A 38 9.70 9.20 -13.32
CA THR A 38 9.72 9.99 -14.56
C THR A 38 8.43 10.80 -14.72
N LEU A 39 7.28 10.19 -14.47
CA LEU A 39 5.99 10.87 -14.59
C LEU A 39 5.81 11.95 -13.51
N MET A 40 6.10 11.65 -12.24
CA MET A 40 5.89 12.59 -11.14
C MET A 40 6.80 13.81 -11.22
N ARG A 41 8.02 13.67 -11.74
CA ARG A 41 8.94 14.81 -11.99
C ARG A 41 8.39 15.83 -12.97
N THR A 42 7.45 15.46 -13.83
CA THR A 42 6.76 16.41 -14.70
C THR A 42 5.76 17.30 -13.94
N LEU A 43 5.28 16.83 -12.78
CA LEU A 43 4.27 17.50 -11.97
C LEU A 43 4.84 18.33 -10.83
N GLY A 44 5.96 17.91 -10.25
CA GLY A 44 6.51 18.55 -9.06
C GLY A 44 7.98 18.23 -8.80
N ASP A 45 8.48 18.70 -7.66
CA ASP A 45 9.76 18.31 -7.11
C ASP A 45 9.58 17.00 -6.35
N VAL A 46 10.49 16.06 -6.57
CA VAL A 46 10.33 14.67 -6.13
C VAL A 46 11.41 14.30 -5.12
N VAL A 47 10.99 13.71 -4.02
CA VAL A 47 11.83 12.93 -3.12
C VAL A 47 11.43 11.47 -3.24
N LEU A 48 12.35 10.63 -3.74
CA LEU A 48 12.20 9.19 -3.78
C LEU A 48 12.88 8.57 -2.56
N VAL A 49 12.14 7.76 -1.82
CA VAL A 49 12.68 6.90 -0.77
C VAL A 49 12.25 5.47 -1.08
N SER A 50 13.15 4.69 -1.66
CA SER A 50 12.88 3.32 -2.07
C SER A 50 13.51 2.30 -1.14
N THR A 51 12.93 1.10 -1.08
CA THR A 51 13.53 -0.03 -0.37
C THR A 51 14.78 -0.54 -1.09
N ASP A 52 15.81 -0.94 -0.34
CA ASP A 52 17.03 -1.56 -0.89
C ASP A 52 16.72 -2.89 -1.57
N GLU A 53 15.79 -3.65 -0.99
CA GLU A 53 15.38 -4.98 -1.44
C GLU A 53 13.88 -5.05 -1.71
N VAL A 54 13.45 -6.14 -2.34
CA VAL A 54 12.03 -6.43 -2.56
C VAL A 54 11.36 -6.72 -1.21
N MET A 55 10.28 -6.01 -0.92
CA MET A 55 9.51 -6.10 0.33
C MET A 55 8.06 -6.57 0.08
N SER A 56 7.86 -7.43 -0.93
CA SER A 56 6.54 -7.98 -1.26
C SER A 56 5.92 -8.71 -0.07
N ALA A 57 4.59 -8.66 0.03
CA ALA A 57 3.79 -9.28 1.08
C ALA A 57 4.14 -8.84 2.52
N LYS A 58 4.73 -7.65 2.69
CA LYS A 58 5.02 -7.07 4.02
C LYS A 58 3.84 -6.31 4.63
N SER A 59 2.73 -6.13 3.90
CA SER A 59 1.56 -5.43 4.44
C SER A 59 1.93 -4.02 4.95
N HIS A 60 1.27 -3.56 6.01
CA HIS A 60 1.55 -2.30 6.70
C HIS A 60 2.57 -2.47 7.84
N SER A 61 3.64 -3.24 7.61
CA SER A 61 4.67 -3.45 8.62
C SER A 61 5.61 -2.25 8.75
N CYS A 62 6.08 -1.98 9.96
CA CYS A 62 7.09 -0.95 10.25
C CYS A 62 8.17 -1.51 11.20
N SER A 63 9.38 -0.95 11.10
CA SER A 63 10.54 -1.37 11.89
C SER A 63 10.59 -0.61 13.22
N ILE A 64 10.09 -1.24 14.31
CA ILE A 64 10.03 -0.60 15.64
C ILE A 64 11.32 -0.79 16.41
N ARG A 65 11.99 -1.94 16.28
CA ARG A 65 13.18 -2.31 17.06
C ARG A 65 14.44 -2.43 16.23
N GLU A 66 14.33 -2.29 14.92
CA GLU A 66 15.43 -2.42 13.97
C GLU A 66 16.05 -1.05 13.68
N ARG A 67 17.31 -1.06 13.28
CA ARG A 67 17.99 0.15 12.83
C ARG A 67 17.65 0.40 11.36
N ILE A 68 17.10 1.55 11.09
CA ILE A 68 16.80 1.96 9.72
C ILE A 68 17.95 2.83 9.21
N TYR A 69 18.58 2.39 8.14
CA TYR A 69 19.63 3.11 7.45
C TYR A 69 19.09 3.70 6.17
N VAL A 70 19.36 4.97 5.94
CA VAL A 70 18.97 5.68 4.71
C VAL A 70 20.20 6.35 4.11
N ARG A 71 20.34 6.28 2.78
CA ARG A 71 21.47 6.83 2.03
C ARG A 71 20.95 7.68 0.89
N LEU A 72 21.44 8.92 0.78
CA LEU A 72 21.26 9.74 -0.41
C LEU A 72 22.14 9.13 -1.52
N VAL A 73 21.54 8.74 -2.64
CA VAL A 73 22.24 8.10 -3.76
C VAL A 73 22.28 8.99 -5.02
N HIS A 74 21.32 9.91 -5.12
CA HIS A 74 21.30 10.89 -6.20
C HIS A 74 20.62 12.18 -5.75
N GLU A 75 21.15 13.32 -6.19
CA GLU A 75 20.58 14.66 -5.96
C GLU A 75 20.83 15.55 -7.18
N GLU A 76 19.77 16.15 -7.65
CA GLU A 76 19.78 17.20 -8.68
C GLU A 76 18.62 18.17 -8.45
N GLU A 77 18.54 19.24 -9.21
CA GLU A 77 17.45 20.22 -9.08
C GLU A 77 16.08 19.56 -9.25
N GLY A 78 15.22 19.71 -8.25
CA GLY A 78 13.88 19.15 -8.23
C GLY A 78 13.81 17.63 -8.02
N PHE A 79 14.94 16.96 -7.71
CA PHE A 79 14.93 15.52 -7.46
C PHE A 79 15.99 15.06 -6.45
N LYS A 80 15.57 14.28 -5.46
CA LYS A 80 16.45 13.54 -4.54
C LYS A 80 16.04 12.08 -4.46
N GLU A 81 17.03 11.19 -4.52
CA GLU A 81 16.81 9.76 -4.38
C GLU A 81 17.54 9.22 -3.17
N TYR A 82 16.80 8.56 -2.30
CA TYR A 82 17.30 7.85 -1.13
C TYR A 82 17.00 6.36 -1.23
N ARG A 83 17.90 5.54 -0.70
CA ARG A 83 17.69 4.10 -0.48
C ARG A 83 17.63 3.80 1.00
N CYS A 84 16.74 2.89 1.37
CA CYS A 84 16.42 2.55 2.74
C CYS A 84 16.33 1.04 2.93
N ASN A 85 16.90 0.50 4.00
CA ASN A 85 16.76 -0.90 4.37
C ASN A 85 15.45 -1.19 5.13
N GLY A 86 14.62 -0.17 5.39
CA GLY A 86 13.33 -0.32 6.04
C GLY A 86 12.23 -0.75 5.08
N THR A 87 11.02 -0.88 5.62
CA THR A 87 9.80 -1.20 4.85
C THR A 87 9.32 0.01 4.04
N PRO A 88 8.36 -0.17 3.09
CA PRO A 88 7.73 0.96 2.41
C PRO A 88 7.07 1.97 3.37
N VAL A 89 6.51 1.49 4.48
CA VAL A 89 5.96 2.33 5.57
C VAL A 89 7.05 3.17 6.22
N ASP A 90 8.21 2.58 6.50
CA ASP A 90 9.36 3.31 7.04
C ASP A 90 9.87 4.37 6.06
N CYS A 91 9.87 4.05 4.76
CA CYS A 91 10.26 4.99 3.71
C CYS A 91 9.35 6.22 3.69
N VAL A 92 8.03 6.04 3.83
CA VAL A 92 7.08 7.15 3.93
C VAL A 92 7.36 7.99 5.19
N LYS A 93 7.48 7.34 6.37
CA LYS A 93 7.76 8.02 7.64
C LYS A 93 9.04 8.85 7.59
N LEU A 94 10.13 8.27 7.09
CA LEU A 94 11.41 8.97 6.92
C LEU A 94 11.29 10.11 5.92
N GLY A 95 10.62 9.86 4.78
CA GLY A 95 10.43 10.82 3.71
C GLY A 95 9.88 12.14 4.24
N TYR A 96 8.66 12.13 4.78
CA TYR A 96 8.00 13.37 5.20
C TYR A 96 8.52 13.95 6.52
N GLN A 97 9.10 13.13 7.42
CA GLN A 97 9.56 13.62 8.72
C GLN A 97 11.01 14.11 8.73
N LYS A 98 11.88 13.56 7.87
CA LYS A 98 13.33 13.77 7.97
C LYS A 98 14.01 14.17 6.67
N LEU A 99 13.54 13.71 5.53
CA LEU A 99 14.27 13.86 4.26
C LEU A 99 13.73 15.00 3.40
N MET A 100 12.46 15.35 3.56
CA MET A 100 11.84 16.50 2.93
C MET A 100 11.92 17.73 3.83
N THR A 101 12.06 18.90 3.23
CA THR A 101 12.11 20.19 3.95
C THR A 101 10.72 20.73 4.29
N GLN A 102 9.69 20.18 3.67
CA GLN A 102 8.29 20.52 3.89
C GLN A 102 7.43 19.26 3.65
N TYR A 103 6.21 19.24 4.17
CA TYR A 103 5.28 18.15 3.95
C TYR A 103 5.00 17.96 2.46
N PRO A 104 4.87 16.72 1.97
CA PRO A 104 4.49 16.47 0.59
C PRO A 104 3.05 16.87 0.33
N ASP A 105 2.81 17.46 -0.85
CA ASP A 105 1.46 17.72 -1.36
C ASP A 105 0.79 16.42 -1.83
N LEU A 106 1.63 15.43 -2.22
CA LEU A 106 1.20 14.11 -2.67
C LEU A 106 2.23 13.04 -2.30
N VAL A 107 1.76 11.90 -1.82
CA VAL A 107 2.55 10.67 -1.67
C VAL A 107 2.08 9.67 -2.72
N VAL A 108 3.00 9.06 -3.47
CA VAL A 108 2.68 7.99 -4.41
C VAL A 108 3.53 6.75 -4.14
N SER A 109 2.92 5.59 -4.26
CA SER A 109 3.60 4.30 -4.10
C SER A 109 3.39 3.42 -5.32
N GLY A 110 4.46 2.77 -5.79
CA GLY A 110 4.42 1.87 -6.95
C GLY A 110 5.33 2.33 -8.10
N ILE A 111 5.03 2.03 -9.37
CA ILE A 111 3.96 1.18 -9.88
C ILE A 111 4.31 -0.27 -9.56
N ASN A 112 3.48 -0.94 -8.79
CA ASN A 112 3.70 -2.30 -8.36
C ASN A 112 3.58 -3.30 -9.51
N HIS A 113 4.47 -4.29 -9.57
CA HIS A 113 4.30 -5.48 -10.41
C HIS A 113 3.35 -6.46 -9.71
N GLY A 114 2.21 -6.69 -10.29
CA GLY A 114 1.09 -7.41 -9.69
C GLY A 114 -0.01 -6.51 -9.19
N MET A 115 -1.25 -6.97 -9.28
CA MET A 115 -2.40 -6.22 -8.78
C MET A 115 -2.43 -6.19 -7.25
N ASN A 116 -2.90 -5.07 -6.72
CA ASN A 116 -3.30 -4.90 -5.33
C ASN A 116 -4.82 -4.68 -5.27
N ALA A 117 -5.58 -5.61 -5.85
CA ALA A 117 -7.04 -5.58 -5.94
C ALA A 117 -7.66 -6.64 -5.04
N ALA A 118 -8.94 -6.55 -4.79
CA ALA A 118 -9.69 -7.46 -3.93
C ALA A 118 -9.01 -7.62 -2.54
N THR A 119 -9.12 -8.77 -1.90
CA THR A 119 -8.54 -9.00 -0.58
C THR A 119 -7.00 -9.04 -0.57
N THR A 120 -6.34 -9.14 -1.73
CA THR A 120 -4.87 -9.13 -1.79
C THR A 120 -4.26 -7.80 -1.30
N VAL A 121 -5.05 -6.73 -1.31
CA VAL A 121 -4.66 -5.41 -0.78
C VAL A 121 -4.13 -5.48 0.66
N VAL A 122 -4.63 -6.43 1.47
CA VAL A 122 -4.21 -6.60 2.87
C VAL A 122 -2.74 -6.96 3.00
N TYR A 123 -2.16 -7.66 2.02
CA TYR A 123 -0.76 -8.09 2.02
C TYR A 123 0.19 -7.08 1.38
N SER A 124 -0.33 -6.04 0.75
CA SER A 124 0.44 -5.11 -0.09
C SER A 124 1.30 -4.14 0.72
N GLY A 125 2.60 -4.13 0.45
CA GLY A 125 3.51 -3.09 0.93
C GLY A 125 3.28 -1.75 0.23
N THR A 126 2.95 -1.75 -1.06
CA THR A 126 2.56 -0.55 -1.84
C THR A 126 1.38 0.16 -1.18
N ILE A 127 0.31 -0.57 -0.84
CA ILE A 127 -0.88 0.02 -0.22
C ILE A 127 -0.63 0.32 1.26
N GLY A 128 0.18 -0.46 1.96
CA GLY A 128 0.63 -0.14 3.32
C GLY A 128 1.27 1.23 3.41
N ALA A 129 2.16 1.58 2.47
CA ALA A 129 2.77 2.91 2.38
C ALA A 129 1.74 4.03 2.14
N VAL A 130 0.76 3.78 1.28
CA VAL A 130 -0.32 4.74 0.97
C VAL A 130 -1.23 4.97 2.18
N ILE A 131 -1.59 3.89 2.88
CA ILE A 131 -2.36 3.97 4.12
C ILE A 131 -1.59 4.73 5.20
N GLU A 132 -0.28 4.50 5.34
CA GLU A 132 0.57 5.24 6.27
C GLU A 132 0.52 6.75 6.01
N ALA A 133 0.66 7.16 4.75
CA ALA A 133 0.55 8.56 4.38
C ALA A 133 -0.84 9.14 4.71
N CYS A 134 -1.89 8.41 4.39
CA CYS A 134 -3.28 8.77 4.66
C CYS A 134 -3.56 8.95 6.17
N MET A 135 -3.05 8.05 7.02
CA MET A 135 -3.15 8.14 8.49
C MET A 135 -2.51 9.42 9.03
N ASN A 136 -1.49 9.93 8.35
CA ASN A 136 -0.80 11.17 8.71
C ASN A 136 -1.38 12.41 8.01
N GLY A 137 -2.57 12.29 7.39
CA GLY A 137 -3.31 13.40 6.78
C GLY A 137 -2.75 13.86 5.43
N LEU A 138 -1.92 13.05 4.77
CA LEU A 138 -1.34 13.33 3.47
C LEU A 138 -2.23 12.76 2.35
N ASN A 139 -2.32 13.45 1.22
CA ASN A 139 -2.92 12.88 0.01
C ASN A 139 -2.06 11.73 -0.49
N ALA A 140 -2.65 10.58 -0.78
CA ALA A 140 -1.87 9.41 -1.16
C ALA A 140 -2.55 8.54 -2.22
N ILE A 141 -1.73 8.00 -3.16
CA ILE A 141 -2.16 7.14 -4.26
C ILE A 141 -1.21 5.95 -4.38
N GLY A 142 -1.76 4.74 -4.40
CA GLY A 142 -1.05 3.52 -4.78
C GLY A 142 -1.37 3.15 -6.22
N TYR A 143 -0.34 2.85 -7.01
CA TYR A 143 -0.47 2.41 -8.39
C TYR A 143 0.05 0.99 -8.56
N SER A 144 -0.71 0.14 -9.23
CA SER A 144 -0.36 -1.26 -9.47
C SER A 144 -0.76 -1.68 -10.88
N LEU A 145 0.01 -2.59 -11.48
CA LEU A 145 -0.28 -3.17 -12.79
C LEU A 145 -0.67 -4.64 -12.62
N PHE A 146 -1.77 -5.07 -13.23
CA PHE A 146 -2.20 -6.47 -13.24
C PHE A 146 -1.31 -7.30 -14.18
N SER A 147 -0.02 -7.36 -13.88
CA SER A 147 0.95 -8.20 -14.58
C SER A 147 2.11 -8.55 -13.65
N LEU A 148 2.47 -9.83 -13.63
CA LEU A 148 3.67 -10.33 -12.93
C LEU A 148 4.87 -10.47 -13.90
N ASP A 149 4.72 -10.06 -15.14
CA ASP A 149 5.78 -10.11 -16.15
C ASP A 149 6.87 -9.10 -15.77
N PRO A 150 8.13 -9.53 -15.50
CA PRO A 150 9.22 -8.62 -15.15
C PRO A 150 9.55 -7.65 -16.30
N ASP A 151 9.16 -7.98 -17.52
CA ASP A 151 9.30 -7.14 -18.70
C ASP A 151 8.04 -6.35 -19.07
N ALA A 152 7.08 -6.27 -18.15
CA ALA A 152 5.86 -5.51 -18.37
C ALA A 152 6.13 -4.09 -18.86
N ASP A 153 5.31 -3.63 -19.80
CA ASP A 153 5.32 -2.28 -20.33
C ASP A 153 4.34 -1.40 -19.53
N PHE A 154 4.84 -0.26 -19.08
CA PHE A 154 4.09 0.73 -18.31
C PHE A 154 3.70 1.98 -19.12
N ASP A 155 4.13 2.11 -20.37
CA ASP A 155 3.97 3.35 -21.16
C ASP A 155 2.50 3.67 -21.45
N HIS A 156 1.66 2.65 -21.57
CA HIS A 156 0.22 2.83 -21.80
C HIS A 156 -0.53 3.43 -20.59
N LEU A 157 0.13 3.58 -19.43
CA LEU A 157 -0.46 4.08 -18.18
C LEU A 157 -0.25 5.58 -17.98
N ASP A 158 0.65 6.21 -18.74
CA ASP A 158 1.17 7.57 -18.51
C ASP A 158 0.05 8.60 -18.32
N THR A 159 -0.88 8.64 -19.27
CA THR A 159 -1.98 9.61 -19.23
C THR A 159 -2.86 9.41 -18.00
N ALA A 160 -3.24 8.18 -17.69
CA ALA A 160 -4.11 7.89 -16.56
C ALA A 160 -3.44 8.25 -15.22
N ILE A 161 -2.17 7.87 -15.04
CA ILE A 161 -1.40 8.19 -13.84
C ILE A 161 -1.29 9.70 -13.65
N LEU A 162 -0.91 10.44 -14.71
CA LEU A 162 -0.74 11.89 -14.65
C LEU A 162 -2.07 12.61 -14.36
N GLU A 163 -3.17 12.22 -15.00
CA GLU A 163 -4.46 12.87 -14.79
C GLU A 163 -5.03 12.60 -13.40
N ILE A 164 -4.87 11.39 -12.86
CA ILE A 164 -5.26 11.08 -11.47
C ILE A 164 -4.41 11.90 -10.48
N ALA A 165 -3.08 11.92 -10.66
CA ALA A 165 -2.19 12.65 -9.78
C ALA A 165 -2.47 14.17 -9.81
N LYS A 166 -2.64 14.76 -11.00
CA LYS A 166 -3.01 16.17 -11.16
C LYS A 166 -4.32 16.50 -10.45
N LYS A 167 -5.34 15.65 -10.63
CA LYS A 167 -6.63 15.85 -9.98
C LYS A 167 -6.49 15.88 -8.46
N VAL A 168 -5.73 14.96 -7.88
CA VAL A 168 -5.48 14.92 -6.43
C VAL A 168 -4.65 16.11 -5.97
N LEU A 169 -3.64 16.54 -6.73
CA LEU A 169 -2.85 17.75 -6.40
C LEU A 169 -3.68 19.03 -6.42
N ILE A 170 -4.73 19.10 -7.25
CA ILE A 170 -5.59 20.29 -7.38
C ILE A 170 -6.72 20.28 -6.36
N GLU A 171 -7.40 19.16 -6.18
CA GLU A 171 -8.64 19.05 -5.40
C GLU A 171 -8.42 18.50 -4.00
N GLY A 172 -7.31 17.77 -3.76
CA GLY A 172 -7.08 16.98 -2.55
C GLY A 172 -7.96 15.73 -2.50
N LEU A 173 -7.86 15.01 -1.39
CA LEU A 173 -8.70 13.85 -1.07
C LEU A 173 -9.49 14.12 0.22
N PRO A 174 -10.66 13.52 0.40
CA PRO A 174 -11.37 13.57 1.67
C PRO A 174 -10.49 13.04 2.80
N LYS A 175 -10.61 13.62 3.99
CA LYS A 175 -9.83 13.22 5.15
C LYS A 175 -10.00 11.73 5.45
N GLY A 176 -8.89 11.02 5.62
CA GLY A 176 -8.88 9.58 5.90
C GLY A 176 -9.10 8.69 4.68
N ILE A 177 -9.10 9.27 3.48
CA ILE A 177 -9.23 8.53 2.22
C ILE A 177 -7.93 8.64 1.42
N CYS A 178 -7.49 7.53 0.88
CA CYS A 178 -6.45 7.43 -0.13
C CYS A 178 -6.97 6.65 -1.34
N LEU A 179 -6.19 6.58 -2.41
CA LEU A 179 -6.60 5.90 -3.63
C LEU A 179 -5.75 4.64 -3.86
N ASN A 180 -6.42 3.52 -4.07
CA ASN A 180 -5.83 2.30 -4.62
C ASN A 180 -6.22 2.20 -6.09
N VAL A 181 -5.25 2.37 -6.98
CA VAL A 181 -5.45 2.37 -8.43
C VAL A 181 -4.73 1.17 -9.04
N ASN A 182 -5.48 0.32 -9.69
CA ASN A 182 -4.93 -0.82 -10.41
C ASN A 182 -5.23 -0.68 -11.91
N PHE A 183 -4.25 -1.02 -12.73
CA PHE A 183 -4.35 -0.98 -14.17
C PHE A 183 -4.43 -2.39 -14.76
N PRO A 184 -5.24 -2.61 -15.82
CA PRO A 184 -5.28 -3.88 -16.52
C PRO A 184 -3.94 -4.15 -17.23
N LYS A 185 -3.63 -5.42 -17.45
CA LYS A 185 -2.53 -5.81 -18.33
C LYS A 185 -2.73 -5.22 -19.71
N ARG A 186 -1.65 -4.74 -20.35
CA ARG A 186 -1.69 -4.27 -21.72
C ARG A 186 -2.25 -5.33 -22.65
N CYS A 187 -3.19 -4.97 -23.49
CA CYS A 187 -3.74 -5.77 -24.56
C CYS A 187 -3.75 -4.98 -25.87
N GLU A 188 -4.22 -5.59 -26.97
CA GLU A 188 -4.29 -4.93 -28.29
C GLU A 188 -5.25 -3.73 -28.27
N GLU A 189 -6.35 -3.84 -27.53
CA GLU A 189 -7.31 -2.75 -27.39
C GLU A 189 -6.83 -1.72 -26.35
N PRO A 190 -7.00 -0.41 -26.61
CA PRO A 190 -6.72 0.61 -25.62
C PRO A 190 -7.57 0.41 -24.35
N MET A 191 -6.99 0.77 -23.19
CA MET A 191 -7.72 0.81 -21.92
C MET A 191 -8.98 1.69 -22.07
N LYS A 192 -10.15 1.15 -21.67
CA LYS A 192 -11.47 1.79 -21.90
C LYS A 192 -11.73 3.01 -21.01
N GLY A 193 -10.91 3.20 -19.95
CA GLY A 193 -11.03 4.33 -19.02
C GLY A 193 -10.88 3.89 -17.57
N ILE A 194 -11.34 4.73 -16.65
CA ILE A 194 -11.25 4.52 -15.19
C ILE A 194 -12.64 4.23 -14.63
N LYS A 195 -12.76 3.21 -13.78
CA LYS A 195 -13.96 2.93 -12.99
C LYS A 195 -13.68 3.11 -11.51
N VAL A 196 -14.54 3.87 -10.84
CA VAL A 196 -14.58 3.89 -9.38
C VAL A 196 -15.31 2.63 -8.93
N CYS A 197 -14.62 1.85 -8.09
CA CYS A 197 -15.06 0.51 -7.71
C CYS A 197 -15.05 0.35 -6.19
N ARG A 198 -15.77 -0.66 -5.71
CA ARG A 198 -15.48 -1.27 -4.41
C ARG A 198 -14.46 -2.39 -4.55
N GLN A 199 -13.82 -2.72 -3.46
CA GLN A 199 -12.98 -3.92 -3.35
C GLN A 199 -13.85 -5.18 -3.53
N ALA A 200 -13.43 -6.11 -4.38
CA ALA A 200 -14.06 -7.41 -4.51
C ALA A 200 -13.77 -8.29 -3.30
N ALA A 201 -14.71 -9.13 -2.93
CA ALA A 201 -14.45 -10.22 -2.00
C ALA A 201 -13.82 -11.39 -2.75
N CYS A 202 -12.65 -11.83 -2.30
CA CYS A 202 -11.97 -12.99 -2.84
C CYS A 202 -11.15 -13.70 -1.76
N ARG A 203 -10.65 -14.85 -2.08
CA ARG A 203 -9.71 -15.57 -1.21
C ARG A 203 -8.62 -16.26 -2.04
N TRP A 204 -7.46 -16.40 -1.44
CA TRP A 204 -6.50 -17.38 -1.87
C TRP A 204 -6.87 -18.72 -1.24
N VAL A 205 -7.01 -19.76 -2.05
CA VAL A 205 -7.10 -21.14 -1.59
C VAL A 205 -5.67 -21.66 -1.52
N GLU A 206 -5.11 -21.54 -0.33
CA GLU A 206 -3.69 -21.75 -0.08
C GLU A 206 -3.41 -23.16 0.41
N TYR A 207 -2.25 -23.68 0.05
CA TYR A 207 -1.69 -24.92 0.57
C TYR A 207 -0.18 -24.86 0.63
N PHE A 208 0.42 -25.57 1.58
CA PHE A 208 1.86 -25.68 1.70
C PHE A 208 2.38 -26.87 0.87
N LYS A 209 3.32 -26.60 -0.03
CA LYS A 209 4.10 -27.63 -0.71
C LYS A 209 5.29 -27.99 0.14
N GLU A 210 5.37 -29.24 0.55
CA GLU A 210 6.52 -29.80 1.26
C GLU A 210 7.66 -30.04 0.26
N GLN A 211 8.86 -29.63 0.63
CA GLN A 211 10.09 -29.78 -0.15
C GLN A 211 11.26 -30.04 0.79
N TYR A 212 12.40 -30.45 0.22
CA TYR A 212 13.64 -30.71 0.95
C TYR A 212 14.76 -29.93 0.26
N ASP A 213 15.62 -29.28 1.03
CA ASP A 213 16.80 -28.58 0.52
C ASP A 213 17.93 -29.55 0.19
N GLU A 214 19.08 -29.03 -0.31
CA GLU A 214 20.27 -29.83 -0.67
C GLU A 214 20.87 -30.57 0.53
N LYS A 215 20.56 -30.18 1.76
CA LYS A 215 21.02 -30.82 3.00
C LYS A 215 20.01 -31.84 3.54
N GLY A 216 18.84 -31.97 2.90
CA GLY A 216 17.76 -32.83 3.34
C GLY A 216 16.91 -32.21 4.43
N GLU A 217 17.02 -30.92 4.70
CA GLU A 217 16.14 -30.20 5.64
C GLU A 217 14.80 -29.90 4.97
N GLN A 218 13.72 -30.28 5.69
CA GLN A 218 12.36 -30.05 5.22
C GLN A 218 11.99 -28.58 5.29
N TYR A 219 11.39 -28.06 4.21
CA TYR A 219 10.81 -26.72 4.17
C TYR A 219 9.47 -26.70 3.42
N TYR A 220 8.72 -25.63 3.58
CA TYR A 220 7.41 -25.47 2.97
C TYR A 220 7.36 -24.21 2.13
N ASN A 221 6.87 -24.35 0.92
CA ASN A 221 6.49 -23.20 0.08
C ASN A 221 4.98 -23.02 0.10
N LEU A 222 4.53 -21.79 0.37
CA LEU A 222 3.13 -21.43 0.23
C LEU A 222 2.81 -21.33 -1.27
N ASP A 223 1.74 -22.00 -1.69
CA ASP A 223 1.19 -21.93 -3.04
C ASP A 223 -0.33 -21.83 -2.95
N GLY A 224 -1.00 -21.49 -4.04
CA GLY A 224 -2.45 -21.35 -4.00
C GLY A 224 -3.05 -20.89 -5.31
N THR A 225 -4.37 -20.91 -5.34
CA THR A 225 -5.19 -20.38 -6.42
C THR A 225 -6.05 -19.22 -5.92
N PHE A 226 -6.19 -18.21 -6.76
CA PHE A 226 -7.05 -17.07 -6.49
C PHE A 226 -8.47 -17.39 -6.92
N GLU A 227 -9.42 -17.36 -5.98
CA GLU A 227 -10.82 -17.61 -6.23
C GLU A 227 -11.68 -16.42 -5.81
N SER A 228 -12.67 -16.07 -6.63
CA SER A 228 -13.65 -15.04 -6.31
C SER A 228 -14.99 -15.35 -6.96
N ASP A 229 -16.04 -15.31 -6.16
CA ASP A 229 -17.43 -15.34 -6.61
C ASP A 229 -18.02 -13.92 -6.76
N ASP A 230 -17.24 -12.88 -6.41
CA ASP A 230 -17.66 -11.47 -6.39
C ASP A 230 -17.01 -10.70 -7.56
N ILE A 231 -17.23 -11.16 -8.78
CA ILE A 231 -16.77 -10.47 -10.00
C ILE A 231 -17.99 -9.85 -10.69
N VAL A 232 -18.43 -8.71 -10.16
CA VAL A 232 -19.61 -7.98 -10.67
C VAL A 232 -19.22 -6.53 -11.06
N PRO A 233 -20.01 -5.84 -11.90
CA PRO A 233 -19.62 -4.59 -12.56
C PRO A 233 -19.17 -3.42 -11.67
N ASP A 234 -19.40 -3.48 -10.37
CA ASP A 234 -18.98 -2.45 -9.40
C ASP A 234 -17.67 -2.80 -8.65
N THR A 235 -17.05 -3.96 -8.98
CA THR A 235 -15.82 -4.41 -8.32
C THR A 235 -14.54 -4.08 -9.11
N ASP A 236 -13.44 -3.96 -8.39
CA ASP A 236 -12.09 -3.74 -8.93
C ASP A 236 -11.66 -4.89 -9.86
N LEU A 237 -11.92 -6.14 -9.50
CA LEU A 237 -11.59 -7.31 -10.33
C LEU A 237 -12.35 -7.29 -11.65
N TRP A 238 -13.65 -6.97 -11.63
CA TRP A 238 -14.43 -6.88 -12.86
C TRP A 238 -13.89 -5.78 -13.77
N ALA A 239 -13.55 -4.62 -13.21
CA ALA A 239 -12.99 -3.51 -13.97
C ALA A 239 -11.70 -3.94 -14.69
N LEU A 240 -10.76 -4.56 -13.98
CA LEU A 240 -9.49 -5.04 -14.54
C LEU A 240 -9.70 -6.08 -15.65
N GLN A 241 -10.60 -7.07 -15.44
CA GLN A 241 -10.91 -8.10 -16.42
C GLN A 241 -11.59 -7.55 -17.68
N ASN A 242 -12.26 -6.40 -17.57
CA ASN A 242 -12.94 -5.75 -18.68
C ASN A 242 -12.17 -4.58 -19.30
N ASN A 243 -10.86 -4.52 -19.06
CA ASN A 243 -9.94 -3.53 -19.60
C ASN A 243 -10.23 -2.08 -19.16
N TYR A 244 -10.60 -1.90 -17.87
CA TYR A 244 -10.69 -0.61 -17.20
C TYR A 244 -9.62 -0.52 -16.11
N ALA A 245 -9.08 0.67 -15.87
CA ALA A 245 -8.41 0.93 -14.61
C ALA A 245 -9.44 0.92 -13.48
N SER A 246 -9.16 0.22 -12.38
CA SER A 246 -9.94 0.30 -11.17
C SER A 246 -9.40 1.37 -10.24
N LEU A 247 -10.27 2.19 -9.67
CA LEU A 247 -9.95 3.16 -8.65
C LEU A 247 -10.82 2.89 -7.43
N VAL A 248 -10.21 2.43 -6.35
CA VAL A 248 -10.89 2.11 -5.10
C VAL A 248 -10.53 3.17 -4.05
N PRO A 249 -11.49 3.99 -3.58
CA PRO A 249 -11.28 4.82 -2.40
C PRO A 249 -11.06 3.92 -1.19
N THR A 250 -9.88 4.06 -0.56
CA THR A 250 -9.44 3.18 0.53
C THR A 250 -9.26 3.98 1.80
N CYS A 251 -9.59 3.41 2.95
CA CYS A 251 -9.42 4.00 4.27
C CYS A 251 -8.67 3.05 5.21
N PHE A 252 -8.19 3.60 6.31
CA PHE A 252 -7.50 2.84 7.37
C PHE A 252 -8.42 2.46 8.54
N ASP A 253 -9.65 2.91 8.55
CA ASP A 253 -10.63 2.51 9.55
C ASP A 253 -11.26 1.17 9.19
N TRP A 254 -10.88 0.14 9.91
CA TRP A 254 -11.34 -1.23 9.70
C TRP A 254 -12.59 -1.58 10.51
N THR A 255 -13.20 -0.59 11.14
CA THR A 255 -14.43 -0.76 11.90
C THR A 255 -15.60 -1.11 10.98
N ALA A 256 -16.27 -2.20 11.24
CA ALA A 256 -17.53 -2.56 10.57
C ALA A 256 -18.69 -1.70 11.15
N HIS A 257 -18.72 -0.40 10.81
CA HIS A 257 -19.62 0.59 11.39
C HIS A 257 -21.09 0.16 11.38
N SER A 258 -21.54 -0.49 10.31
CA SER A 258 -22.92 -0.99 10.20
C SER A 258 -23.25 -2.13 11.16
N GLN A 259 -22.25 -2.75 11.80
CA GLN A 259 -22.42 -3.88 12.70
C GLN A 259 -22.32 -3.48 14.18
N ILE A 260 -21.93 -2.27 14.50
CA ILE A 260 -21.72 -1.83 15.91
C ILE A 260 -22.97 -2.04 16.73
N GLU A 261 -24.14 -1.60 16.25
CA GLU A 261 -25.41 -1.74 17.00
C GLU A 261 -25.75 -3.22 17.28
N LEU A 262 -25.53 -4.10 16.30
CA LEU A 262 -25.76 -5.53 16.48
C LEU A 262 -24.84 -6.13 17.54
N MET A 263 -23.61 -5.63 17.65
CA MET A 263 -22.61 -6.14 18.60
C MET A 263 -22.79 -5.58 20.03
N LYS A 264 -23.68 -4.60 20.26
CA LYS A 264 -23.94 -4.06 21.62
C LYS A 264 -24.48 -5.11 22.61
N GLU A 265 -24.99 -6.23 22.14
CA GLU A 265 -25.39 -7.35 23.00
C GLU A 265 -24.22 -7.87 23.87
N PHE A 266 -22.97 -7.72 23.39
CA PHE A 266 -21.78 -8.10 24.16
C PHE A 266 -21.56 -7.22 25.41
N GLU A 267 -22.13 -6.03 25.49
CA GLU A 267 -22.07 -5.15 26.67
C GLU A 267 -22.80 -5.76 27.88
N ASN A 268 -23.75 -6.69 27.65
CA ASN A 268 -24.50 -7.37 28.67
C ASN A 268 -23.74 -8.57 29.33
N ILE A 269 -22.52 -8.87 28.86
CA ILE A 269 -21.71 -9.94 29.42
C ILE A 269 -21.24 -9.55 30.83
N THR A 270 -21.72 -10.26 31.82
CA THR A 270 -21.29 -10.06 33.22
C THR A 270 -19.90 -10.66 33.42
N ILE A 271 -18.94 -9.82 33.76
CA ILE A 271 -17.59 -10.25 34.12
C ILE A 271 -17.53 -10.48 35.61
N ASP A 272 -17.55 -11.77 36.04
CA ASP A 272 -17.42 -12.13 37.47
C ASP A 272 -16.00 -11.76 37.95
N ALA A 273 -15.93 -10.78 38.83
CA ALA A 273 -14.67 -10.32 39.42
C ALA A 273 -13.97 -11.41 40.26
N ARG A 274 -14.72 -12.44 40.74
CA ARG A 274 -14.16 -13.54 41.55
C ARG A 274 -13.26 -14.48 40.75
N LEU A 275 -13.39 -14.55 39.44
CA LEU A 275 -12.48 -15.34 38.58
C LEU A 275 -11.08 -14.71 38.42
N ARG A 276 -10.89 -13.46 38.84
CA ARG A 276 -9.58 -12.80 38.79
C ARG A 276 -8.66 -13.22 39.96
N ASP A 277 -9.22 -13.57 41.14
CA ASP A 277 -8.42 -13.94 42.31
C ASP A 277 -7.88 -15.38 42.20
N THR A 278 -8.64 -16.32 41.65
CA THR A 278 -8.17 -17.72 41.52
C THR A 278 -6.97 -17.87 40.55
N ARG A 279 -6.77 -16.96 39.57
CA ARG A 279 -5.60 -16.99 38.71
C ARG A 279 -4.33 -16.41 39.36
N ARG A 280 -4.48 -15.53 40.36
CA ARG A 280 -3.32 -15.03 41.14
C ARG A 280 -2.80 -16.11 42.10
N GLU A 281 -3.67 -16.84 42.75
CA GLU A 281 -3.29 -17.91 43.67
C GLU A 281 -2.60 -19.10 42.99
N THR A 282 -2.94 -19.40 41.72
CA THR A 282 -2.29 -20.46 40.95
C THR A 282 -0.95 -20.10 40.34
N MET A 283 -0.63 -18.77 40.19
CA MET A 283 0.67 -18.32 39.71
C MET A 283 1.73 -18.18 40.82
N ASP A 284 1.32 -18.07 42.08
CA ASP A 284 2.25 -17.95 43.22
C ASP A 284 2.64 -19.31 43.86
N SER A 285 2.19 -20.43 43.31
CA SER A 285 2.65 -21.74 43.76
C SER A 285 4.07 -22.00 43.28
N PRO A 286 5.06 -22.23 44.17
CA PRO A 286 6.43 -22.48 43.77
C PRO A 286 6.51 -23.77 42.96
N VAL A 287 6.88 -23.65 41.69
CA VAL A 287 7.21 -24.78 40.83
C VAL A 287 8.40 -25.52 41.45
N SER A 288 8.13 -26.69 42.07
CA SER A 288 9.20 -27.58 42.52
C SER A 288 9.98 -28.07 41.31
N ARG A 289 11.16 -27.51 41.10
CA ARG A 289 12.13 -28.01 40.14
C ARG A 289 12.70 -29.33 40.60
N SER A 290 12.31 -30.42 40.03
CA SER A 290 13.00 -31.70 40.18
C SER A 290 14.40 -31.58 39.55
N PRO A 291 15.45 -32.10 40.20
CA PRO A 291 16.79 -32.03 39.64
C PRO A 291 16.94 -32.94 38.44
N VAL A 292 17.38 -32.36 37.31
CA VAL A 292 17.72 -33.13 36.12
C VAL A 292 19.06 -33.86 36.40
N SER A 293 19.02 -35.17 36.36
CA SER A 293 20.23 -36.01 36.45
C SER A 293 21.05 -35.87 35.15
N PRO A 294 22.39 -35.78 35.25
CA PRO A 294 23.21 -35.71 34.06
C PRO A 294 23.28 -37.06 33.36
N VAL A 295 22.97 -37.07 32.08
CA VAL A 295 23.18 -38.20 31.17
C VAL A 295 24.69 -38.29 30.88
N LYS A 296 25.25 -39.49 31.07
CA LYS A 296 26.63 -39.84 30.73
C LYS A 296 26.82 -39.98 29.22
#